data_77ee119168f5cdb7ec8cd292932e7f1e
#
_entry.id   77ee119168f5cdb7ec8cd292932e7f1e
#
_cell.length_a   1.000
_cell.length_b   1.000
_cell.length_c   1.000
_cell.angle_alpha   90.00
_cell.angle_beta   90.00
_cell.angle_gamma   90.00
#
_symmetry.space_group_name_H-M   'P 1'
#
loop_
_entity.id
_entity.type
_entity.pdbx_description
1 polymer ?
#
loop_
_entity_poly.entity_id
_entity_poly.type
_entity_poly.pdbx_seq_one_letter_code
_entity_poly.pdbx_strand_id
1 'polypeptide(L)'
;NGSYSKDIINLLPACGIEYSRVVGSTDDFAFPDNFLEWKSTCHHGHNLMQNAERFADLHKTQYLYMMYVWGHSYEFDRDNSWDLIEGFCKFIGGRDDIWYATNIEIVDYMNAAKNLKYTAKGDRVYNPNAISVWIEVDGQHYEIKPGELKEI
;
A
#
# COMPACT_ATOMS: atom_id res chain seq x y z
N ASN A 1 -4.08 -18.37 15.34
CA ASN A 1 -5.46 -17.86 15.26
C ASN A 1 -5.40 -16.35 15.38
N GLY A 2 -5.39 -15.64 14.25
CA GLY A 2 -5.28 -14.19 14.22
C GLY A 2 -6.61 -13.48 14.57
N SER A 3 -7.14 -13.73 15.77
CA SER A 3 -8.33 -13.03 16.27
C SER A 3 -7.97 -11.63 16.77
N TYR A 4 -8.82 -10.67 16.53
CA TYR A 4 -8.73 -9.31 17.05
C TYR A 4 -10.13 -8.80 17.40
N SER A 5 -10.21 -7.72 18.18
CA SER A 5 -11.48 -7.07 18.50
C SER A 5 -11.37 -5.56 18.27
N LYS A 6 -12.49 -4.89 18.16
CA LYS A 6 -12.52 -3.42 18.06
C LYS A 6 -11.89 -2.75 19.28
N ASP A 7 -12.04 -3.34 20.46
CA ASP A 7 -11.40 -2.79 21.68
C ASP A 7 -9.89 -2.84 21.57
N ILE A 8 -9.31 -3.94 21.06
CA ILE A 8 -7.86 -4.04 20.81
C ILE A 8 -7.43 -3.00 19.78
N ILE A 9 -8.12 -2.90 18.64
CA ILE A 9 -7.80 -1.91 17.60
C ILE A 9 -7.80 -0.49 18.16
N ASN A 10 -8.77 -0.13 19.00
CA ASN A 10 -8.87 1.19 19.60
C ASN A 10 -7.75 1.52 20.60
N LEU A 11 -7.10 0.50 21.17
CA LEU A 11 -5.97 0.67 22.09
C LEU A 11 -4.62 0.84 21.38
N LEU A 12 -4.47 0.33 20.16
CA LEU A 12 -3.19 0.31 19.44
C LEU A 12 -2.55 1.69 19.27
N PRO A 13 -3.27 2.76 18.91
CA PRO A 13 -2.68 4.09 18.77
C PRO A 13 -2.07 4.61 20.08
N ALA A 14 -2.69 4.33 21.23
CA ALA A 14 -2.16 4.73 22.54
C ALA A 14 -0.86 3.99 22.89
N CYS A 15 -0.58 2.86 22.24
CA CYS A 15 0.67 2.10 22.35
C CYS A 15 1.71 2.49 21.28
N GLY A 16 1.44 3.52 20.47
CA GLY A 16 2.33 3.95 19.38
C GLY A 16 2.33 3.00 18.17
N ILE A 17 1.29 2.17 18.02
CA ILE A 17 1.13 1.28 16.86
C ILE A 17 0.37 2.03 15.76
N GLU A 18 0.97 2.15 14.60
CA GLU A 18 0.42 2.89 13.46
C GLU A 18 -0.29 1.99 12.44
N TYR A 19 0.11 0.72 12.37
CA TYR A 19 -0.55 -0.28 11.53
C TYR A 19 -0.51 -1.66 12.16
N SER A 20 -1.45 -2.51 11.78
CA SER A 20 -1.45 -3.92 12.16
C SER A 20 -2.12 -4.78 11.09
N ARG A 21 -1.47 -5.89 10.72
CA ARG A 21 -2.07 -6.84 9.80
C ARG A 21 -3.06 -7.72 10.55
N VAL A 22 -4.27 -7.83 10.01
CA VAL A 22 -5.30 -8.77 10.48
C VAL A 22 -5.42 -9.96 9.55
N VAL A 23 -6.10 -11.02 10.00
CA VAL A 23 -6.33 -12.23 9.21
C VAL A 23 -7.29 -11.97 8.05
N GLY A 24 -7.17 -12.78 7.01
CA GLY A 24 -7.98 -12.73 5.81
C GLY A 24 -7.26 -12.06 4.64
N SER A 25 -7.75 -12.33 3.46
CA SER A 25 -7.31 -11.76 2.21
C SER A 25 -8.48 -11.06 1.53
N THR A 26 -8.18 -10.06 0.71
CA THR A 26 -9.19 -9.29 -0.02
C THR A 26 -9.34 -9.73 -1.47
N ASP A 27 -8.28 -10.35 -2.04
CA ASP A 27 -8.09 -10.55 -3.48
C ASP A 27 -8.27 -9.25 -4.30
N ASP A 28 -8.04 -8.11 -3.64
CA ASP A 28 -8.19 -6.76 -4.17
C ASP A 28 -6.89 -5.95 -3.93
N PHE A 29 -6.78 -4.82 -4.61
CA PHE A 29 -5.61 -3.93 -4.59
C PHE A 29 -5.91 -2.57 -3.97
N ALA A 30 -7.10 -2.37 -3.40
CA ALA A 30 -7.45 -1.15 -2.70
C ALA A 30 -6.67 -1.01 -1.38
N PHE A 31 -6.36 0.23 -1.02
CA PHE A 31 -5.82 0.54 0.30
C PHE A 31 -6.89 0.33 1.38
N PRO A 32 -6.50 -0.06 2.60
CA PRO A 32 -7.46 -0.18 3.70
C PRO A 32 -7.96 1.21 4.14
N ASP A 33 -9.21 1.28 4.58
CA ASP A 33 -9.74 2.47 5.24
C ASP A 33 -9.04 2.75 6.58
N ASN A 34 -8.61 1.67 7.26
CA ASN A 34 -7.92 1.71 8.54
C ASN A 34 -6.70 0.79 8.52
N PHE A 35 -5.50 1.37 8.58
CA PHE A 35 -4.25 0.61 8.62
C PHE A 35 -4.09 -0.27 9.87
N LEU A 36 -4.83 -0.03 10.93
CA LEU A 36 -4.86 -0.90 12.10
C LEU A 36 -5.66 -2.20 11.87
N GLU A 37 -6.41 -2.29 10.77
CA GLU A 37 -7.16 -3.48 10.34
C GLU A 37 -6.73 -3.92 8.92
N TRP A 38 -5.45 -3.87 8.62
CA TRP A 38 -4.91 -4.07 7.28
C TRP A 38 -4.97 -5.54 6.87
N LYS A 39 -5.82 -5.86 5.90
CA LYS A 39 -5.86 -7.18 5.26
C LYS A 39 -4.88 -7.22 4.10
N SER A 40 -4.27 -8.38 3.89
CA SER A 40 -3.44 -8.63 2.70
C SER A 40 -4.29 -8.82 1.46
N THR A 41 -3.68 -8.62 0.28
CA THR A 41 -4.27 -9.05 -0.99
C THR A 41 -4.45 -10.56 -1.00
N CYS A 42 -3.38 -11.32 -0.75
CA CYS A 42 -3.43 -12.78 -0.71
C CYS A 42 -2.35 -13.38 0.21
N HIS A 43 -2.56 -14.63 0.59
CA HIS A 43 -1.50 -15.51 1.07
C HIS A 43 -0.68 -16.04 -0.12
N HIS A 44 0.63 -16.20 0.03
CA HIS A 44 1.48 -16.68 -1.08
C HIS A 44 1.04 -18.04 -1.66
N GLY A 45 0.38 -18.89 -0.89
CA GLY A 45 -0.18 -20.16 -1.35
C GLY A 45 -1.54 -20.06 -2.08
N HIS A 46 -2.10 -18.86 -2.24
CA HIS A 46 -3.43 -18.67 -2.83
C HIS A 46 -3.39 -17.60 -3.94
N ASN A 47 -3.61 -18.01 -5.17
CA ASN A 47 -3.76 -17.11 -6.33
C ASN A 47 -2.61 -16.11 -6.53
N LEU A 48 -1.39 -16.40 -6.02
CA LEU A 48 -0.29 -15.45 -6.00
C LEU A 48 0.04 -14.92 -7.40
N MET A 49 0.29 -15.82 -8.36
CA MET A 49 0.65 -15.41 -9.73
C MET A 49 -0.52 -14.73 -10.44
N GLN A 50 -1.74 -15.22 -10.27
CA GLN A 50 -2.93 -14.59 -10.85
C GLN A 50 -3.12 -13.16 -10.32
N ASN A 51 -2.92 -12.94 -9.02
CA ASN A 51 -2.97 -11.60 -8.45
C ASN A 51 -1.81 -10.72 -8.95
N ALA A 52 -0.60 -11.29 -9.10
CA ALA A 52 0.54 -10.55 -9.64
C ALA A 52 0.28 -10.09 -11.09
N GLU A 53 -0.24 -10.96 -11.93
CA GLU A 53 -0.60 -10.64 -13.32
C GLU A 53 -1.66 -9.53 -13.37
N ARG A 54 -2.75 -9.68 -12.60
CA ARG A 54 -3.81 -8.67 -12.49
C ARG A 54 -3.28 -7.32 -12.00
N PHE A 55 -2.36 -7.34 -11.02
CA PHE A 55 -1.76 -6.12 -10.48
C PHE A 55 -0.85 -5.44 -11.52
N ALA A 56 -0.03 -6.22 -12.23
CA ALA A 56 0.85 -5.71 -13.27
C ALA A 56 0.09 -5.14 -14.49
N ASP A 57 -1.14 -5.62 -14.73
CA ASP A 57 -2.01 -5.16 -15.83
C ASP A 57 -2.92 -3.99 -15.43
N LEU A 58 -2.77 -3.43 -14.23
CA LEU A 58 -3.54 -2.27 -13.80
C LEU A 58 -3.06 -1.01 -14.52
N HIS A 59 -3.89 -0.48 -15.40
CA HIS A 59 -3.62 0.76 -16.14
C HIS A 59 -4.50 1.94 -15.72
N LYS A 60 -5.23 1.78 -14.60
CA LYS A 60 -6.08 2.85 -14.06
C LYS A 60 -5.23 3.83 -13.26
N THR A 61 -5.31 5.11 -13.59
CA THR A 61 -4.55 6.18 -12.93
C THR A 61 -5.33 6.94 -11.86
N GLN A 62 -6.64 6.68 -11.73
CA GLN A 62 -7.52 7.41 -10.81
C GLN A 62 -7.26 7.14 -9.31
N TYR A 63 -6.64 6.00 -9.00
CA TYR A 63 -6.37 5.56 -7.63
C TYR A 63 -5.00 4.92 -7.53
N LEU A 64 -4.39 5.05 -6.37
CA LEU A 64 -3.25 4.22 -6.01
C LEU A 64 -3.72 2.80 -5.71
N TYR A 65 -2.93 1.82 -6.14
CA TYR A 65 -3.18 0.40 -5.91
C TYR A 65 -2.04 -0.21 -5.11
N MET A 66 -2.33 -1.22 -4.35
CA MET A 66 -1.38 -1.91 -3.50
C MET A 66 -1.54 -3.42 -3.62
N MET A 67 -0.44 -4.13 -3.80
CA MET A 67 -0.41 -5.59 -3.67
C MET A 67 0.33 -5.95 -2.39
N TYR A 68 -0.38 -6.57 -1.44
CA TYR A 68 0.17 -7.01 -0.16
C TYR A 68 0.10 -8.53 -0.03
N VAL A 69 1.25 -9.18 -0.16
CA VAL A 69 1.38 -10.63 -0.02
C VAL A 69 1.90 -10.98 1.37
N TRP A 70 1.39 -12.03 1.96
CA TRP A 70 1.87 -12.55 3.24
C TRP A 70 2.03 -14.06 3.21
N GLY A 71 2.71 -14.60 4.20
CA GLY A 71 2.91 -16.03 4.39
C GLY A 71 4.10 -16.30 5.31
N HIS A 72 4.51 -17.54 5.41
CA HIS A 72 5.62 -17.98 6.25
C HIS A 72 6.66 -18.69 5.41
N SER A 73 7.93 -18.39 5.61
CA SER A 73 9.03 -18.97 4.81
C SER A 73 9.15 -20.49 4.94
N TYR A 74 8.81 -21.06 6.10
CA TYR A 74 8.84 -22.51 6.29
C TYR A 74 7.80 -23.27 5.43
N GLU A 75 6.79 -22.57 4.92
CA GLU A 75 5.77 -23.17 4.06
C GLU A 75 6.33 -23.53 2.68
N PHE A 76 7.36 -22.79 2.21
CA PHE A 76 8.01 -23.12 0.94
C PHE A 76 8.70 -24.49 0.97
N ASP A 77 9.35 -24.83 2.08
CA ASP A 77 9.94 -26.15 2.28
C ASP A 77 8.87 -27.22 2.45
N ARG A 78 7.88 -26.98 3.31
CA ARG A 78 6.79 -27.91 3.60
C ARG A 78 6.01 -28.30 2.35
N ASP A 79 5.70 -27.31 1.53
CA ASP A 79 4.80 -27.45 0.38
C ASP A 79 5.58 -27.58 -0.95
N ASN A 80 6.93 -27.65 -0.88
CA ASN A 80 7.85 -27.73 -2.03
C ASN A 80 7.54 -26.65 -3.09
N SER A 81 7.39 -25.39 -2.65
CA SER A 81 6.86 -24.28 -3.46
C SER A 81 7.85 -23.13 -3.65
N TRP A 82 9.16 -23.37 -3.53
CA TRP A 82 10.19 -22.36 -3.79
C TRP A 82 10.12 -21.80 -5.21
N ASP A 83 9.85 -22.64 -6.20
CA ASP A 83 9.71 -22.23 -7.60
C ASP A 83 8.57 -21.19 -7.78
N LEU A 84 7.51 -21.30 -7.00
CA LEU A 84 6.39 -20.35 -7.02
C LEU A 84 6.83 -18.96 -6.57
N ILE A 85 7.50 -18.88 -5.41
CA ILE A 85 7.91 -17.57 -4.88
C ILE A 85 9.04 -16.95 -5.70
N GLU A 86 9.97 -17.75 -6.21
CA GLU A 86 11.02 -17.28 -7.13
C GLU A 86 10.42 -16.75 -8.43
N GLY A 87 9.46 -17.49 -9.00
CA GLY A 87 8.72 -17.07 -10.20
C GLY A 87 7.98 -15.75 -9.98
N PHE A 88 7.30 -15.62 -8.84
CA PHE A 88 6.65 -14.37 -8.44
C PHE A 88 7.64 -13.22 -8.33
N CYS A 89 8.75 -13.41 -7.60
CA CYS A 89 9.75 -12.36 -7.42
C CYS A 89 10.39 -11.93 -8.76
N LYS A 90 10.63 -12.88 -9.67
CA LYS A 90 11.14 -12.59 -11.02
C LYS A 90 10.11 -11.81 -11.86
N PHE A 91 8.82 -12.16 -11.74
CA PHE A 91 7.75 -11.52 -12.52
C PHE A 91 7.46 -10.10 -12.06
N ILE A 92 7.35 -9.90 -10.74
CA ILE A 92 6.96 -8.61 -10.17
C ILE A 92 8.16 -7.69 -9.90
N GLY A 93 9.37 -8.23 -9.72
CA GLY A 93 10.54 -7.47 -9.33
C GLY A 93 11.16 -6.64 -10.44
N GLY A 94 11.75 -5.48 -10.08
CA GLY A 94 12.49 -4.61 -11.01
C GLY A 94 11.64 -3.85 -12.03
N ARG A 95 10.35 -3.68 -11.78
CA ARG A 95 9.45 -2.89 -12.62
C ARG A 95 9.48 -1.43 -12.20
N ASP A 96 9.62 -0.53 -13.19
CA ASP A 96 9.70 0.92 -12.96
C ASP A 96 8.35 1.55 -12.57
N ASP A 97 7.24 0.85 -12.83
CA ASP A 97 5.87 1.26 -12.53
C ASP A 97 5.39 0.78 -11.15
N ILE A 98 6.25 0.10 -10.38
CA ILE A 98 5.94 -0.41 -9.03
C ILE A 98 6.88 0.19 -8.00
N TRP A 99 6.32 0.82 -6.99
CA TRP A 99 7.04 1.22 -5.78
C TRP A 99 7.09 0.06 -4.78
N TYR A 100 8.30 -0.45 -4.53
CA TYR A 100 8.56 -1.49 -3.53
C TYR A 100 8.83 -0.82 -2.19
N ALA A 101 7.92 -0.98 -1.26
CA ALA A 101 7.95 -0.27 0.01
C ALA A 101 7.72 -1.19 1.21
N THR A 102 8.23 -0.79 2.35
CA THR A 102 7.83 -1.37 3.64
C THR A 102 6.44 -0.88 4.05
N ASN A 103 5.79 -1.61 4.96
CA ASN A 103 4.46 -1.24 5.44
C ASN A 103 4.44 0.17 6.03
N ILE A 104 5.47 0.55 6.80
CA ILE A 104 5.51 1.88 7.42
C ILE A 104 5.70 2.99 6.38
N GLU A 105 6.52 2.79 5.36
CA GLU A 105 6.67 3.77 4.27
C GLU A 105 5.34 4.02 3.55
N ILE A 106 4.54 2.97 3.35
CA ILE A 106 3.20 3.10 2.77
C ILE A 106 2.29 3.91 3.69
N VAL A 107 2.28 3.59 5.00
CA VAL A 107 1.46 4.32 5.98
C VAL A 107 1.84 5.79 6.03
N ASP A 108 3.13 6.09 6.11
CA ASP A 108 3.66 7.46 6.14
C ASP A 108 3.26 8.23 4.87
N TYR A 109 3.42 7.61 3.70
CA TYR A 109 3.06 8.24 2.44
C TYR A 109 1.55 8.53 2.34
N MET A 110 0.72 7.56 2.69
CA MET A 110 -0.74 7.71 2.64
C MET A 110 -1.24 8.76 3.64
N ASN A 111 -0.63 8.83 4.82
CA ASN A 111 -0.92 9.88 5.80
C ASN A 111 -0.48 11.26 5.28
N ALA A 112 0.69 11.35 4.68
CA ALA A 112 1.18 12.60 4.06
C ALA A 112 0.28 13.06 2.92
N ALA A 113 -0.17 12.15 2.06
CA ALA A 113 -1.10 12.46 0.96
C ALA A 113 -2.44 12.99 1.48
N LYS A 114 -3.01 12.37 2.51
CA LYS A 114 -4.25 12.84 3.16
C LYS A 114 -4.09 14.19 3.86
N ASN A 115 -2.87 14.55 4.27
CA ASN A 115 -2.60 15.79 4.99
C ASN A 115 -2.32 16.99 4.06
N LEU A 116 -2.26 16.80 2.75
CA LEU A 116 -2.13 17.90 1.79
C LEU A 116 -3.26 18.92 1.97
N LYS A 117 -2.94 20.22 1.83
CA LYS A 117 -3.89 21.32 2.00
C LYS A 117 -4.14 21.99 0.64
N TYR A 118 -5.39 22.02 0.24
CA TYR A 118 -5.81 22.63 -1.02
C TYR A 118 -6.49 23.99 -0.76
N THR A 119 -6.30 24.93 -1.69
CA THR A 119 -7.10 26.17 -1.70
C THR A 119 -8.56 25.85 -2.01
N ALA A 120 -9.47 26.75 -1.63
CA ALA A 120 -10.90 26.58 -1.92
C ALA A 120 -11.21 26.53 -3.44
N LYS A 121 -10.32 27.09 -4.28
CA LYS A 121 -10.44 27.04 -5.75
C LYS A 121 -9.85 25.75 -6.34
N GLY A 122 -9.05 25.00 -5.58
CA GLY A 122 -8.31 23.85 -6.07
C GLY A 122 -7.13 24.19 -6.99
N ASP A 123 -6.73 25.46 -7.07
CA ASP A 123 -5.65 25.93 -7.94
C ASP A 123 -4.25 25.87 -7.30
N ARG A 124 -4.17 25.56 -6.01
CA ARG A 124 -2.91 25.42 -5.27
C ARG A 124 -2.99 24.31 -4.24
N VAL A 125 -1.85 23.65 -4.00
CA VAL A 125 -1.67 22.64 -2.96
C VAL A 125 -0.45 22.98 -2.11
N TYR A 126 -0.59 22.83 -0.79
CA TYR A 126 0.48 22.97 0.18
C TYR A 126 0.78 21.62 0.83
N ASN A 127 2.06 21.25 0.90
CA ASN A 127 2.53 20.05 1.56
C ASN A 127 3.13 20.39 2.94
N PRO A 128 2.42 20.16 4.05
CA PRO A 128 2.93 20.41 5.40
C PRO A 128 3.81 19.26 5.94
N ASN A 129 4.04 18.20 5.15
CA ASN A 129 4.75 17.02 5.58
C ASN A 129 6.26 17.13 5.34
N ALA A 130 7.03 16.19 5.92
CA ALA A 130 8.48 16.10 5.77
C ALA A 130 8.93 15.27 4.53
N ILE A 131 7.99 14.70 3.79
CA ILE A 131 8.25 13.90 2.59
C ILE A 131 7.54 14.51 1.37
N SER A 132 8.08 14.29 0.17
CA SER A 132 7.41 14.65 -1.08
C SER A 132 6.16 13.79 -1.29
N VAL A 133 5.11 14.42 -1.82
CA VAL A 133 3.88 13.73 -2.21
C VAL A 133 3.60 14.02 -3.68
N TRP A 134 3.21 13.00 -4.42
CA TRP A 134 2.83 13.12 -5.83
C TRP A 134 1.32 13.15 -5.98
N ILE A 135 0.85 14.04 -6.83
CA ILE A 135 -0.57 14.14 -7.20
C ILE A 135 -0.71 14.19 -8.72
N GLU A 136 -1.86 13.80 -9.22
CA GLU A 136 -2.25 13.99 -10.61
C GLU A 136 -3.40 14.99 -10.69
N VAL A 137 -3.28 15.95 -11.60
CA VAL A 137 -4.33 16.91 -11.91
C VAL A 137 -4.42 17.04 -13.43
N ASP A 138 -5.59 16.77 -13.99
CA ASP A 138 -5.87 16.84 -15.43
C ASP A 138 -4.85 16.04 -16.30
N GLY A 139 -4.40 14.87 -15.80
CA GLY A 139 -3.43 14.01 -16.47
C GLY A 139 -1.97 14.47 -16.34
N GLN A 140 -1.69 15.51 -15.56
CA GLN A 140 -0.32 15.95 -15.25
C GLN A 140 0.08 15.53 -13.83
N HIS A 141 1.32 15.04 -13.70
CA HIS A 141 1.88 14.63 -12.41
C HIS A 141 2.69 15.77 -11.78
N TYR A 142 2.42 16.04 -10.53
CA TYR A 142 3.10 17.07 -9.74
C TYR A 142 3.74 16.47 -8.51
N GLU A 143 5.04 16.66 -8.35
CA GLU A 143 5.71 16.48 -7.08
C GLU A 143 5.50 17.72 -6.21
N ILE A 144 4.99 17.53 -5.00
CA ILE A 144 4.82 18.57 -4.00
C ILE A 144 5.84 18.31 -2.88
N LYS A 145 6.90 19.08 -2.86
CA LYS A 145 8.01 18.92 -1.92
C LYS A 145 7.62 19.32 -0.49
N PRO A 146 8.37 18.87 0.52
CA PRO A 146 8.17 19.31 1.90
C PRO A 146 8.12 20.84 2.04
N GLY A 147 7.06 21.36 2.66
CA GLY A 147 6.84 22.80 2.86
C GLY A 147 6.49 23.60 1.61
N GLU A 148 6.34 22.94 0.45
CA GLU A 148 6.03 23.63 -0.81
C GLU A 148 4.55 24.01 -0.90
N LEU A 149 4.29 25.25 -1.36
CA LEU A 149 2.99 25.68 -1.91
C LEU A 149 3.12 25.75 -3.43
N LYS A 150 2.40 24.90 -4.14
CA LYS A 150 2.48 24.75 -5.59
C LYS A 150 1.19 25.11 -6.28
N GLU A 151 1.28 25.76 -7.43
CA GLU A 151 0.14 25.96 -8.36
C GLU A 151 -0.05 24.68 -9.21
N ILE A 152 -1.30 24.26 -9.39
CA ILE A 152 -1.69 23.02 -10.07
C ILE A 152 -2.84 23.26 -11.03
#